data_48dbbd3e21289c6b7945bffad43ee05d
#
_entry.id   48dbbd3e21289c6b7945bffad43ee05d
#
_cell.length_a   1.000
_cell.length_b   1.000
_cell.length_c   1.000
_cell.angle_alpha   90.00
_cell.angle_beta   90.00
_cell.angle_gamma   90.00
#
_symmetry.space_group_name_H-M   'P 1'
#
loop_
_entity.id
_entity.type
_entity.pdbx_description
1 polymer ?
#
loop_
_entity_poly.entity_id
_entity_poly.type
_entity_poly.pdbx_seq_one_letter_code
_entity_poly.pdbx_strand_id
1 'polypeptide(L)'
;MPAASSDDSGRPRPRGAYAKGIARRQEILDRAIEVFAARGADRTSLRAIAKEVGVTHAALTHYFGSLEELLVAVYVESNAPGRKTEPEPANPVEGMIRSARANREVPGLVQLYSTLVASALEEGHPAARGFATERFARLRADIAETVREQQTDGRIRADVDPLAVAALVVAASDGLQTQWLLDDTAPQHEALALLDRLLRPADGAGRDSVPEG
;
A
#
# COMPACT_ATOMS: atom_id res chain seq x y z
N MET A 1 10.02 12.68 65.21
CA MET A 1 10.42 11.49 64.50
C MET A 1 9.86 11.58 63.10
N PRO A 2 10.69 11.78 62.04
CA PRO A 2 10.22 12.04 60.69
C PRO A 2 9.94 10.76 59.91
N ALA A 3 8.86 10.82 59.11
CA ALA A 3 8.48 9.80 58.19
C ALA A 3 9.41 9.78 56.97
N ALA A 4 9.85 8.59 56.59
CA ALA A 4 10.68 8.35 55.41
C ALA A 4 9.82 8.42 54.14
N SER A 5 10.17 9.37 53.26
CA SER A 5 9.71 9.45 51.88
C SER A 5 10.39 8.34 51.07
N SER A 6 9.66 7.42 50.54
CA SER A 6 10.10 6.51 49.47
C SER A 6 10.01 7.19 48.12
N ASP A 7 11.13 7.70 47.68
CA ASP A 7 11.34 8.24 46.31
C ASP A 7 11.40 7.04 45.33
N ASP A 8 10.29 6.82 44.61
CA ASP A 8 10.25 5.90 43.49
C ASP A 8 10.70 6.64 42.24
N SER A 9 12.01 6.87 42.16
CA SER A 9 12.68 7.45 41.04
C SER A 9 12.58 6.53 39.82
N GLY A 10 11.75 6.93 38.84
CA GLY A 10 11.53 6.28 37.55
C GLY A 10 12.87 5.91 36.87
N ARG A 11 13.18 4.62 36.83
CA ARG A 11 14.30 4.09 36.05
C ARG A 11 14.09 4.36 34.58
N PRO A 12 15.02 5.04 33.87
CA PRO A 12 14.97 5.19 32.43
C PRO A 12 15.01 3.80 31.77
N ARG A 13 13.98 3.47 31.01
CA ARG A 13 13.99 2.25 30.18
C ARG A 13 15.20 2.28 29.26
N PRO A 14 16.05 1.21 29.20
CA PRO A 14 17.30 1.23 28.44
C PRO A 14 17.00 1.44 26.94
N ARG A 15 17.50 2.52 26.35
CA ARG A 15 17.41 2.82 24.90
C ARG A 15 17.87 1.63 24.03
N GLY A 16 18.78 0.80 24.52
CA GLY A 16 19.27 -0.40 23.83
C GLY A 16 18.26 -1.55 23.72
N ALA A 17 17.34 -1.72 24.68
CA ALA A 17 16.33 -2.77 24.64
C ALA A 17 15.25 -2.45 23.58
N TYR A 18 14.87 -1.18 23.45
CA TYR A 18 13.92 -0.72 22.44
C TYR A 18 14.49 -0.87 21.01
N ALA A 19 15.73 -0.44 20.79
CA ALA A 19 16.40 -0.60 19.50
C ALA A 19 16.55 -2.07 19.08
N LYS A 20 16.89 -2.97 20.03
CA LYS A 20 16.95 -4.42 19.77
C LYS A 20 15.57 -5.01 19.42
N GLY A 21 14.50 -4.52 20.07
CA GLY A 21 13.13 -4.95 19.76
C GLY A 21 12.72 -4.56 18.34
N ILE A 22 13.01 -3.33 17.91
CA ILE A 22 12.75 -2.85 16.55
C ILE A 22 13.55 -3.67 15.53
N ALA A 23 14.85 -3.86 15.74
CA ALA A 23 15.70 -4.63 14.83
C ALA A 23 15.21 -6.08 14.70
N ARG A 24 14.79 -6.71 15.80
CA ARG A 24 14.25 -8.08 15.77
C ARG A 24 12.90 -8.15 15.04
N ARG A 25 12.03 -7.15 15.25
CA ARG A 25 10.77 -7.06 14.52
C ARG A 25 11.01 -6.95 13.02
N GLN A 26 11.98 -6.14 12.60
CA GLN A 26 12.35 -5.98 11.19
C GLN A 26 12.91 -7.27 10.60
N GLU A 27 13.82 -7.95 11.29
CA GLU A 27 14.35 -9.25 10.85
C GLU A 27 13.26 -10.29 10.65
N ILE A 28 12.28 -10.37 11.56
CA ILE A 28 11.14 -11.26 11.44
C ILE A 28 10.32 -10.89 10.20
N LEU A 29 10.11 -9.60 9.96
CA LEU A 29 9.31 -9.09 8.85
C LEU A 29 9.97 -9.40 7.50
N ASP A 30 11.28 -9.15 7.37
CA ASP A 30 12.05 -9.44 6.15
C ASP A 30 11.98 -10.94 5.80
N ARG A 31 12.14 -11.80 6.81
CA ARG A 31 12.01 -13.26 6.62
C ARG A 31 10.57 -13.68 6.29
N ALA A 32 9.58 -13.04 6.89
CA ALA A 32 8.18 -13.32 6.58
C ALA A 32 7.86 -12.96 5.12
N ILE A 33 8.42 -11.88 4.58
CA ILE A 33 8.29 -11.50 3.16
C ILE A 33 8.88 -12.61 2.26
N GLU A 34 10.06 -13.12 2.58
CA GLU A 34 10.68 -14.23 1.83
C GLU A 34 9.80 -15.50 1.84
N VAL A 35 9.25 -15.85 3.00
CA VAL A 35 8.35 -17.01 3.16
C VAL A 35 7.07 -16.81 2.34
N PHE A 36 6.52 -15.61 2.36
CA PHE A 36 5.34 -15.26 1.57
C PHE A 36 5.60 -15.36 0.07
N ALA A 37 6.71 -14.81 -0.39
CA ALA A 37 7.13 -14.88 -1.77
C ALA A 37 7.29 -16.33 -2.27
N ALA A 38 7.74 -17.24 -1.38
CA ALA A 38 7.96 -18.64 -1.73
C ALA A 38 6.69 -19.52 -1.68
N ARG A 39 5.69 -19.19 -0.85
CA ARG A 39 4.55 -20.09 -0.54
C ARG A 39 3.18 -19.55 -0.90
N GLY A 40 3.05 -18.25 -1.14
CA GLY A 40 1.76 -17.58 -1.32
C GLY A 40 0.96 -17.41 -0.02
N ALA A 41 -0.20 -16.71 -0.12
CA ALA A 41 -1.05 -16.38 1.01
C ALA A 41 -1.77 -17.60 1.62
N ASP A 42 -2.24 -18.52 0.79
CA ASP A 42 -3.18 -19.59 1.18
C ASP A 42 -2.58 -20.68 2.07
N ARG A 43 -1.26 -20.78 2.15
CA ARG A 43 -0.55 -21.81 2.94
C ARG A 43 0.16 -21.26 4.16
N THR A 44 -0.24 -20.07 4.60
CA THR A 44 0.52 -19.32 5.59
C THR A 44 -0.25 -19.25 6.90
N SER A 45 0.25 -19.92 7.93
CA SER A 45 -0.18 -19.78 9.32
C SER A 45 0.93 -19.15 10.16
N LEU A 46 0.58 -18.48 11.27
CA LEU A 46 1.61 -17.98 12.21
C LEU A 46 2.61 -19.05 12.63
N ARG A 47 2.17 -20.31 12.78
CA ARG A 47 3.07 -21.43 13.12
C ARG A 47 4.03 -21.77 11.98
N ALA A 48 3.55 -21.75 10.74
CA ALA A 48 4.37 -22.00 9.57
C ALA A 48 5.42 -20.90 9.39
N ILE A 49 4.99 -19.64 9.51
CA ILE A 49 5.90 -18.48 9.47
C ILE A 49 6.92 -18.56 10.62
N ALA A 50 6.48 -18.80 11.85
CA ALA A 50 7.36 -18.90 13.02
C ALA A 50 8.46 -19.95 12.82
N LYS A 51 8.10 -21.12 12.28
CA LYS A 51 9.03 -22.21 11.99
C LYS A 51 10.08 -21.79 10.95
N GLU A 52 9.67 -21.17 9.86
CA GLU A 52 10.57 -20.75 8.78
C GLU A 52 11.47 -19.56 9.17
N VAL A 53 10.92 -18.63 9.92
CA VAL A 53 11.67 -17.46 10.44
C VAL A 53 12.59 -17.86 11.59
N GLY A 54 12.41 -19.05 12.19
CA GLY A 54 13.20 -19.52 13.31
C GLY A 54 12.87 -18.83 14.64
N VAL A 55 11.58 -18.49 14.83
CA VAL A 55 11.08 -17.90 16.09
C VAL A 55 9.94 -18.74 16.68
N THR A 56 9.62 -18.52 17.95
CA THR A 56 8.45 -19.16 18.56
C THR A 56 7.15 -18.48 18.10
N HIS A 57 6.04 -19.22 18.09
CA HIS A 57 4.71 -18.65 17.87
C HIS A 57 4.41 -17.51 18.86
N ALA A 58 4.78 -17.69 20.13
CA ALA A 58 4.61 -16.65 21.15
C ALA A 58 5.41 -15.37 20.83
N ALA A 59 6.63 -15.50 20.29
CA ALA A 59 7.39 -14.33 19.85
C ALA A 59 6.73 -13.60 18.69
N LEU A 60 6.19 -14.32 17.68
CA LEU A 60 5.43 -13.70 16.58
C LEU A 60 4.20 -12.95 17.10
N THR A 61 3.42 -13.58 17.97
CA THR A 61 2.24 -12.94 18.57
C THR A 61 2.61 -11.73 19.42
N HIS A 62 3.77 -11.77 20.09
CA HIS A 62 4.26 -10.62 20.85
C HIS A 62 4.60 -9.42 19.96
N TYR A 63 5.19 -9.65 18.77
CA TYR A 63 5.60 -8.57 17.87
C TYR A 63 4.46 -8.06 16.97
N PHE A 64 3.52 -8.91 16.60
CA PHE A 64 2.50 -8.59 15.58
C PHE A 64 1.05 -8.79 16.05
N GLY A 65 0.83 -9.29 17.28
CA GLY A 65 -0.51 -9.52 17.82
C GLY A 65 -1.26 -10.67 17.16
N SER A 66 -1.45 -10.63 15.84
CA SER A 66 -2.19 -11.63 15.07
C SER A 66 -1.50 -11.97 13.74
N LEU A 67 -1.97 -13.03 13.07
CA LEU A 67 -1.55 -13.33 11.70
C LEU A 67 -1.94 -12.19 10.75
N GLU A 68 -3.13 -11.66 10.89
CA GLU A 68 -3.64 -10.57 10.08
C GLU A 68 -2.75 -9.31 10.18
N GLU A 69 -2.37 -8.92 11.41
CA GLU A 69 -1.45 -7.79 11.63
C GLU A 69 -0.06 -8.04 11.04
N LEU A 70 0.42 -9.28 11.10
CA LEU A 70 1.66 -9.65 10.43
C LEU A 70 1.54 -9.51 8.91
N LEU A 71 0.42 -9.98 8.31
CA LEU A 71 0.19 -9.89 6.87
C LEU A 71 0.08 -8.44 6.39
N VAL A 72 -0.62 -7.60 7.15
CA VAL A 72 -0.67 -6.16 6.90
C VAL A 72 0.74 -5.57 6.96
N ALA A 73 1.53 -5.91 7.98
CA ALA A 73 2.90 -5.41 8.12
C ALA A 73 3.80 -5.87 6.96
N VAL A 74 3.69 -7.12 6.51
CA VAL A 74 4.39 -7.66 5.33
C VAL A 74 4.07 -6.84 4.10
N TYR A 75 2.78 -6.59 3.85
CA TYR A 75 2.37 -5.80 2.68
C TYR A 75 2.88 -4.35 2.73
N VAL A 76 2.72 -3.69 3.88
CA VAL A 76 3.17 -2.30 4.08
C VAL A 76 4.67 -2.18 3.88
N GLU A 77 5.46 -3.07 4.48
CA GLU A 77 6.92 -3.07 4.36
C GLU A 77 7.40 -3.35 2.92
N SER A 78 6.74 -4.28 2.21
CA SER A 78 7.06 -4.57 0.81
C SER A 78 6.83 -3.38 -0.13
N ASN A 79 5.98 -2.44 0.28
CA ASN A 79 5.68 -1.21 -0.45
C ASN A 79 6.28 0.06 0.17
N ALA A 80 7.20 -0.07 1.15
CA ALA A 80 7.81 1.07 1.82
C ALA A 80 8.58 1.97 0.84
N PRO A 81 8.52 3.31 1.01
CA PRO A 81 9.35 4.24 0.26
C PRO A 81 10.84 3.91 0.45
N GLY A 82 11.60 3.91 -0.64
CA GLY A 82 13.03 3.58 -0.62
C GLY A 82 13.37 2.16 -1.09
N ARG A 83 12.41 1.24 -1.19
CA ARG A 83 12.59 -0.03 -1.90
C ARG A 83 12.44 0.13 -3.42
N LYS A 84 11.86 1.25 -3.87
CA LYS A 84 11.65 1.59 -5.29
C LYS A 84 12.45 2.87 -5.59
N THR A 85 13.53 2.74 -6.36
CA THR A 85 14.40 3.84 -6.79
C THR A 85 13.97 4.42 -8.15
N GLU A 86 12.67 4.52 -8.39
CA GLU A 86 12.17 5.08 -9.64
C GLU A 86 11.93 6.59 -9.52
N PRO A 87 12.13 7.36 -10.63
CA PRO A 87 11.78 8.76 -10.64
C PRO A 87 10.29 8.96 -10.39
N GLU A 88 9.92 10.17 -9.97
CA GLU A 88 8.53 10.52 -9.71
C GLU A 88 7.67 10.27 -10.97
N PRO A 89 6.48 9.64 -10.85
CA PRO A 89 5.64 9.34 -12.00
C PRO A 89 5.10 10.64 -12.63
N ALA A 90 5.04 10.69 -13.94
CA ALA A 90 4.59 11.87 -14.67
C ALA A 90 3.10 12.19 -14.45
N ASN A 91 2.30 11.19 -14.05
CA ASN A 91 0.89 11.34 -13.73
C ASN A 91 0.39 10.22 -12.80
N PRO A 92 -0.80 10.35 -12.18
CA PRO A 92 -1.34 9.38 -11.23
C PRO A 92 -1.52 7.98 -11.83
N VAL A 93 -1.94 7.90 -13.09
CA VAL A 93 -2.16 6.61 -13.77
C VAL A 93 -0.83 5.90 -14.00
N GLU A 94 0.20 6.63 -14.42
CA GLU A 94 1.55 6.07 -14.55
C GLU A 94 2.08 5.54 -13.22
N GLY A 95 1.86 6.28 -12.13
CA GLY A 95 2.21 5.82 -10.79
C GLY A 95 1.56 4.48 -10.44
N MET A 96 0.28 4.31 -10.76
CA MET A 96 -0.43 3.05 -10.55
C MET A 96 0.06 1.92 -11.48
N ILE A 97 0.37 2.22 -12.73
CA ILE A 97 0.97 1.25 -13.68
C ILE A 97 2.31 0.73 -13.15
N ARG A 98 3.19 1.64 -12.72
CA ARG A 98 4.50 1.28 -12.16
C ARG A 98 4.35 0.45 -10.88
N SER A 99 3.45 0.87 -9.99
CA SER A 99 3.17 0.13 -8.76
C SER A 99 2.64 -1.29 -9.06
N ALA A 100 1.71 -1.42 -10.00
CA ALA A 100 1.18 -2.71 -10.41
C ALA A 100 2.27 -3.63 -10.99
N ARG A 101 3.16 -3.09 -11.83
CA ARG A 101 4.30 -3.83 -12.39
C ARG A 101 5.25 -4.31 -11.29
N ALA A 102 5.68 -3.39 -10.41
CA ALA A 102 6.58 -3.72 -9.31
C ALA A 102 5.99 -4.74 -8.33
N ASN A 103 4.67 -4.69 -8.09
CA ASN A 103 4.00 -5.66 -7.21
C ASN A 103 3.95 -7.07 -7.83
N ARG A 104 3.88 -7.18 -9.15
CA ARG A 104 3.95 -8.47 -9.86
C ARG A 104 5.31 -9.14 -9.76
N GLU A 105 6.39 -8.36 -9.62
CA GLU A 105 7.75 -8.89 -9.46
C GLU A 105 7.98 -9.56 -8.09
N VAL A 106 7.11 -9.27 -7.11
CA VAL A 106 7.15 -9.91 -5.79
C VAL A 106 6.10 -11.01 -5.74
N PRO A 107 6.52 -12.30 -5.79
CA PRO A 107 5.57 -13.41 -5.80
C PRO A 107 4.61 -13.35 -4.61
N GLY A 108 3.31 -13.53 -4.89
CA GLY A 108 2.27 -13.55 -3.87
C GLY A 108 1.85 -12.19 -3.30
N LEU A 109 2.54 -11.09 -3.62
CA LEU A 109 2.22 -9.78 -3.04
C LEU A 109 0.86 -9.25 -3.49
N VAL A 110 0.52 -9.40 -4.77
CA VAL A 110 -0.78 -8.99 -5.32
C VAL A 110 -1.91 -9.84 -4.71
N GLN A 111 -1.70 -11.14 -4.58
CA GLN A 111 -2.65 -12.06 -3.93
C GLN A 111 -2.84 -11.71 -2.45
N LEU A 112 -1.75 -11.42 -1.72
CA LEU A 112 -1.81 -10.97 -0.33
C LEU A 112 -2.67 -9.72 -0.18
N TYR A 113 -2.45 -8.71 -1.03
CA TYR A 113 -3.24 -7.49 -1.03
C TYR A 113 -4.73 -7.76 -1.28
N SER A 114 -5.05 -8.52 -2.32
CA SER A 114 -6.43 -8.89 -2.64
C SER A 114 -7.11 -9.65 -1.50
N THR A 115 -6.39 -10.55 -0.83
CA THR A 115 -6.87 -11.27 0.35
C THR A 115 -7.16 -10.31 1.51
N LEU A 116 -6.25 -9.38 1.81
CA LEU A 116 -6.45 -8.38 2.87
C LEU A 116 -7.65 -7.47 2.59
N VAL A 117 -7.83 -7.02 1.34
CA VAL A 117 -8.99 -6.20 0.96
C VAL A 117 -10.29 -7.00 1.07
N ALA A 118 -10.31 -8.27 0.64
CA ALA A 118 -11.47 -9.13 0.78
C ALA A 118 -11.82 -9.36 2.25
N SER A 119 -10.83 -9.71 3.09
CA SER A 119 -11.03 -9.91 4.53
C SER A 119 -11.53 -8.65 5.24
N ALA A 120 -11.14 -7.46 4.77
CA ALA A 120 -11.61 -6.18 5.32
C ALA A 120 -13.13 -5.97 5.20
N LEU A 121 -13.79 -6.68 4.29
CA LEU A 121 -15.25 -6.64 4.08
C LEU A 121 -16.00 -7.59 5.02
N GLU A 122 -15.31 -8.55 5.64
CA GLU A 122 -15.88 -9.52 6.55
C GLU A 122 -15.83 -9.04 8.00
N GLU A 123 -16.73 -9.55 8.84
CA GLU A 123 -16.68 -9.32 10.28
C GLU A 123 -15.52 -10.10 10.92
N GLY A 124 -14.94 -9.53 11.99
CA GLY A 124 -13.84 -10.19 12.72
C GLY A 124 -12.43 -9.88 12.20
N HIS A 125 -12.30 -9.03 11.17
CA HIS A 125 -11.02 -8.65 10.56
C HIS A 125 -10.66 -7.15 10.77
N PRO A 126 -10.49 -6.67 12.03
CA PRO A 126 -10.28 -5.25 12.30
C PRO A 126 -8.97 -4.69 11.75
N ALA A 127 -7.89 -5.48 11.71
CA ALA A 127 -6.61 -5.03 11.19
C ALA A 127 -6.64 -4.85 9.66
N ALA A 128 -7.22 -5.80 8.93
CA ALA A 128 -7.42 -5.68 7.48
C ALA A 128 -8.36 -4.51 7.14
N ARG A 129 -9.46 -4.34 7.89
CA ARG A 129 -10.39 -3.22 7.71
C ARG A 129 -9.71 -1.88 7.95
N GLY A 130 -8.97 -1.72 9.04
CA GLY A 130 -8.20 -0.51 9.33
C GLY A 130 -7.21 -0.20 8.22
N PHE A 131 -6.42 -1.18 7.84
CA PHE A 131 -5.44 -1.07 6.74
C PHE A 131 -6.10 -0.64 5.42
N ALA A 132 -7.14 -1.34 4.98
CA ALA A 132 -7.79 -1.05 3.70
C ALA A 132 -8.43 0.34 3.69
N THR A 133 -9.13 0.71 4.78
CA THR A 133 -9.78 2.03 4.93
C THR A 133 -8.76 3.15 4.86
N GLU A 134 -7.68 3.07 5.63
CA GLU A 134 -6.62 4.08 5.66
C GLU A 134 -5.90 4.17 4.32
N ARG A 135 -5.56 3.03 3.72
CA ARG A 135 -4.91 2.96 2.42
C ARG A 135 -5.74 3.63 1.33
N PHE A 136 -7.03 3.29 1.23
CA PHE A 136 -7.91 3.90 0.23
C PHE A 136 -8.10 5.40 0.46
N ALA A 137 -8.23 5.84 1.70
CA ALA A 137 -8.33 7.26 2.02
C ALA A 137 -7.07 8.03 1.59
N ARG A 138 -5.89 7.50 1.95
CA ARG A 138 -4.61 8.10 1.58
C ARG A 138 -4.40 8.14 0.07
N LEU A 139 -4.58 7.01 -0.63
CA LEU A 139 -4.41 6.96 -2.09
C LEU A 139 -5.34 7.94 -2.82
N ARG A 140 -6.60 8.04 -2.40
CA ARG A 140 -7.52 9.02 -2.99
C ARG A 140 -7.09 10.46 -2.74
N ALA A 141 -6.58 10.76 -1.54
CA ALA A 141 -6.09 12.11 -1.21
C ALA A 141 -4.86 12.47 -2.06
N ASP A 142 -3.85 11.60 -2.09
CA ASP A 142 -2.59 11.81 -2.82
C ASP A 142 -2.84 11.96 -4.33
N ILE A 143 -3.64 11.06 -4.91
CA ILE A 143 -3.99 11.10 -6.33
C ILE A 143 -4.81 12.35 -6.66
N ALA A 144 -5.78 12.73 -5.82
CA ALA A 144 -6.59 13.91 -6.08
C ALA A 144 -5.76 15.20 -6.03
N GLU A 145 -4.75 15.28 -5.17
CA GLU A 145 -3.81 16.41 -5.15
C GLU A 145 -3.01 16.46 -6.44
N THR A 146 -2.41 15.35 -6.86
CA THR A 146 -1.69 15.28 -8.14
C THR A 146 -2.59 15.65 -9.34
N VAL A 147 -3.87 15.24 -9.33
CA VAL A 147 -4.82 15.63 -10.37
C VAL A 147 -5.04 17.14 -10.40
N ARG A 148 -5.21 17.81 -9.25
CA ARG A 148 -5.37 19.27 -9.19
C ARG A 148 -4.16 20.02 -9.74
N GLU A 149 -2.95 19.58 -9.35
CA GLU A 149 -1.71 20.14 -9.88
C GLU A 149 -1.66 19.99 -11.41
N GLN A 150 -2.01 18.83 -11.93
CA GLN A 150 -1.98 18.57 -13.37
C GLN A 150 -3.12 19.25 -14.14
N GLN A 151 -4.24 19.53 -13.51
CA GLN A 151 -5.28 20.40 -14.09
C GLN A 151 -4.78 21.84 -14.21
N THR A 152 -4.06 22.35 -13.21
CA THR A 152 -3.45 23.68 -13.24
C THR A 152 -2.40 23.78 -14.35
N ASP A 153 -1.63 22.72 -14.59
CA ASP A 153 -0.65 22.62 -15.67
C ASP A 153 -1.25 22.33 -17.06
N GLY A 154 -2.56 22.14 -17.15
CA GLY A 154 -3.24 21.79 -18.39
C GLY A 154 -2.92 20.39 -18.93
N ARG A 155 -2.40 19.50 -18.11
CA ARG A 155 -2.10 18.10 -18.46
C ARG A 155 -3.28 17.16 -18.28
N ILE A 156 -4.19 17.46 -17.35
CA ILE A 156 -5.46 16.79 -17.14
C ILE A 156 -6.59 17.81 -17.44
N ARG A 157 -7.67 17.31 -18.03
CA ARG A 157 -8.86 18.12 -18.32
C ARG A 157 -9.45 18.72 -17.05
N ALA A 158 -9.83 20.00 -17.10
CA ALA A 158 -10.29 20.76 -15.93
C ALA A 158 -11.74 20.48 -15.51
N ASP A 159 -12.54 19.83 -16.38
CA ASP A 159 -13.97 19.58 -16.18
C ASP A 159 -14.28 18.30 -15.41
N VAL A 160 -13.27 17.60 -14.87
CA VAL A 160 -13.45 16.40 -14.05
C VAL A 160 -13.15 16.69 -12.58
N ASP A 161 -13.93 16.08 -11.68
CA ASP A 161 -13.66 16.19 -10.24
C ASP A 161 -12.43 15.36 -9.84
N PRO A 162 -11.41 15.96 -9.18
CA PRO A 162 -10.20 15.28 -8.78
C PRO A 162 -10.43 14.07 -7.86
N LEU A 163 -11.40 14.13 -6.94
CA LEU A 163 -11.70 13.01 -6.04
C LEU A 163 -12.36 11.86 -6.79
N ALA A 164 -13.24 12.15 -7.76
CA ALA A 164 -13.84 11.12 -8.60
C ALA A 164 -12.79 10.45 -9.49
N VAL A 165 -11.87 11.23 -10.08
CA VAL A 165 -10.73 10.69 -10.84
C VAL A 165 -9.88 9.78 -9.95
N ALA A 166 -9.53 10.23 -8.75
CA ALA A 166 -8.75 9.44 -7.81
C ALA A 166 -9.44 8.11 -7.46
N ALA A 167 -10.74 8.15 -7.16
CA ALA A 167 -11.51 6.94 -6.87
C ALA A 167 -11.52 5.97 -8.05
N LEU A 168 -11.70 6.48 -9.28
CA LEU A 168 -11.72 5.69 -10.50
C LEU A 168 -10.34 5.05 -10.79
N VAL A 169 -9.25 5.80 -10.62
CA VAL A 169 -7.88 5.29 -10.81
C VAL A 169 -7.59 4.15 -9.83
N VAL A 170 -7.95 4.30 -8.54
CA VAL A 170 -7.78 3.25 -7.55
C VAL A 170 -8.63 2.03 -7.88
N ALA A 171 -9.92 2.21 -8.20
CA ALA A 171 -10.83 1.12 -8.54
C ALA A 171 -10.38 0.36 -9.80
N ALA A 172 -9.92 1.08 -10.83
CA ALA A 172 -9.39 0.47 -12.04
C ALA A 172 -8.13 -0.35 -11.75
N SER A 173 -7.18 0.20 -10.97
CA SER A 173 -5.97 -0.51 -10.62
C SER A 173 -6.24 -1.80 -9.84
N ASP A 174 -7.05 -1.74 -8.79
CA ASP A 174 -7.35 -2.88 -7.93
C ASP A 174 -8.18 -3.94 -8.67
N GLY A 175 -9.19 -3.51 -9.44
CA GLY A 175 -10.02 -4.41 -10.25
C GLY A 175 -9.20 -5.12 -11.34
N LEU A 176 -8.31 -4.41 -12.00
CA LEU A 176 -7.43 -4.99 -13.03
C LEU A 176 -6.37 -5.92 -12.42
N GLN A 177 -5.86 -5.64 -11.22
CA GLN A 177 -4.99 -6.58 -10.50
C GLN A 177 -5.73 -7.88 -10.15
N THR A 178 -6.99 -7.79 -9.73
CA THR A 178 -7.82 -8.96 -9.46
C THR A 178 -8.08 -9.78 -10.72
N GLN A 179 -8.35 -9.14 -11.85
CA GLN A 179 -8.50 -9.82 -13.13
C GLN A 179 -7.21 -10.54 -13.52
N TRP A 180 -6.06 -9.88 -13.39
CA TRP A 180 -4.77 -10.48 -13.69
C TRP A 180 -4.43 -11.71 -12.81
N LEU A 181 -4.85 -11.74 -11.54
CA LEU A 181 -4.69 -12.92 -10.69
C LEU A 181 -5.48 -14.14 -11.19
N LEU A 182 -6.57 -13.91 -11.91
CA LEU A 182 -7.45 -14.93 -12.46
C LEU A 182 -7.07 -15.31 -13.90
N ASP A 183 -6.56 -14.33 -14.64
CA ASP A 183 -6.18 -14.45 -16.05
C ASP A 183 -4.98 -13.51 -16.30
N ASP A 184 -3.81 -14.08 -16.48
CA ASP A 184 -2.56 -13.34 -16.66
C ASP A 184 -2.49 -12.60 -18.01
N THR A 185 -3.41 -12.89 -18.93
CA THR A 185 -3.61 -12.17 -20.20
C THR A 185 -4.49 -10.93 -20.07
N ALA A 186 -5.07 -10.65 -18.89
CA ALA A 186 -5.90 -9.48 -18.66
C ALA A 186 -5.16 -8.18 -19.03
N PRO A 187 -5.76 -7.26 -19.85
CA PRO A 187 -5.07 -6.12 -20.43
C PRO A 187 -4.92 -4.95 -19.44
N GLN A 188 -4.26 -5.20 -18.31
CA GLN A 188 -4.14 -4.23 -17.23
C GLN A 188 -3.43 -2.94 -17.65
N HIS A 189 -2.32 -3.09 -18.38
CA HIS A 189 -1.53 -1.95 -18.83
C HIS A 189 -2.30 -1.10 -19.85
N GLU A 190 -2.91 -1.75 -20.82
CA GLU A 190 -3.67 -1.12 -21.89
C GLU A 190 -4.91 -0.39 -21.35
N ALA A 191 -5.60 -1.00 -20.38
CA ALA A 191 -6.77 -0.39 -19.74
C ALA A 191 -6.39 0.84 -18.90
N LEU A 192 -5.32 0.78 -18.13
CA LEU A 192 -4.83 1.95 -17.39
C LEU A 192 -4.31 3.03 -18.35
N ALA A 193 -3.61 2.68 -19.42
CA ALA A 193 -3.17 3.63 -20.44
C ALA A 193 -4.36 4.28 -21.19
N LEU A 194 -5.47 3.55 -21.35
CA LEU A 194 -6.72 4.13 -21.87
C LEU A 194 -7.27 5.18 -20.90
N LEU A 195 -7.31 4.88 -19.61
CA LEU A 195 -7.76 5.83 -18.59
C LEU A 195 -6.92 7.11 -18.61
N ASP A 196 -5.59 7.00 -18.72
CA ASP A 196 -4.71 8.16 -18.88
C ASP A 196 -5.11 9.02 -20.09
N ARG A 197 -5.35 8.41 -21.25
CA ARG A 197 -5.77 9.15 -22.44
C ARG A 197 -7.12 9.86 -22.28
N LEU A 198 -8.07 9.23 -21.58
CA LEU A 198 -9.40 9.82 -21.32
C LEU A 198 -9.35 11.03 -20.37
N LEU A 199 -8.29 11.11 -19.54
CA LEU A 199 -8.08 12.24 -18.62
C LEU A 199 -7.37 13.42 -19.27
N ARG A 200 -6.76 13.25 -20.45
CA ARG A 200 -6.11 14.36 -21.16
C ARG A 200 -7.12 15.37 -21.68
N PRO A 201 -6.75 16.66 -21.78
CA PRO A 201 -7.57 17.63 -22.45
C PRO A 201 -7.89 17.20 -23.90
N ALA A 202 -9.08 17.53 -24.39
CA ALA A 202 -9.39 17.31 -25.81
C ALA A 202 -8.48 18.23 -26.65
N ASP A 203 -7.80 17.66 -27.64
CA ASP A 203 -7.05 18.43 -28.61
C ASP A 203 -8.01 19.41 -29.32
N GLY A 204 -7.97 20.71 -28.97
CA GLY A 204 -8.76 21.71 -29.70
C GLY A 204 -9.54 22.72 -28.86
N ALA A 205 -9.61 22.63 -27.54
CA ALA A 205 -10.34 23.62 -26.70
C ALA A 205 -9.47 24.83 -26.33
N GLY A 206 -8.85 25.52 -27.29
CA GLY A 206 -8.07 26.69 -26.92
C GLY A 206 -7.34 27.42 -28.04
N ARG A 207 -7.99 27.67 -29.19
CA ARG A 207 -7.57 28.71 -30.15
C ARG A 207 -8.74 29.14 -31.04
N ASP A 208 -9.82 29.58 -30.47
CA ASP A 208 -10.65 30.56 -31.18
C ASP A 208 -9.99 31.94 -30.95
N SER A 209 -9.01 32.23 -31.78
CA SER A 209 -8.55 33.57 -32.05
C SER A 209 -9.76 34.31 -32.65
N VAL A 210 -10.33 35.22 -31.87
CA VAL A 210 -11.25 36.24 -32.36
C VAL A 210 -10.52 37.01 -33.47
N PRO A 211 -11.03 37.05 -34.71
CA PRO A 211 -10.50 37.96 -35.69
C PRO A 211 -11.00 39.36 -35.30
N GLU A 212 -10.07 40.24 -34.99
CA GLU A 212 -10.34 41.68 -34.94
C GLU A 212 -10.74 42.13 -36.38
N GLY A 213 -12.00 42.56 -36.51
CA GLY A 213 -12.53 43.28 -37.63
C GLY A 213 -12.64 44.77 -37.29
#